data_b13ebe32e28eca607beffda1f9b3229a
#
_entry.id   b13ebe32e28eca607beffda1f9b3229a
#
_cell.length_a   1.000
_cell.length_b   1.000
_cell.length_c   1.000
_cell.angle_alpha   90.00
_cell.angle_beta   90.00
_cell.angle_gamma   90.00
#
_symmetry.space_group_name_H-M   'P 1'
#
loop_
_entity.id
_entity.type
_entity.pdbx_description
1 polymer ?
#
loop_
_entity_poly.entity_id
_entity_poly.type
_entity_poly.pdbx_seq_one_letter_code
_entity_poly.pdbx_strand_id
1 'polypeptide(L)' 'MGSLMTFEEIHKKYWQKVFRICMGYVNNSDAAKDLAQESFIKIWHYLPKFRNE' A
#
# COMPACT_ATOMS: atom_id res chain seq x y z
N MET A 1 0.55 3.15 23.23
CA MET A 1 0.58 3.01 22.76
C MET A 1 0.98 3.32 21.79
N GLY A 2 0.98 3.76 21.27
CA GLY A 2 1.33 4.24 20.39
C GLY A 2 1.81 3.72 19.53
N SER A 3 1.51 3.43 19.15
CA SER A 3 2.05 2.82 18.45
C SER A 3 2.19 3.09 17.12
N LEU A 4 3.15 2.83 16.50
CA LEU A 4 3.31 2.99 15.13
C LEU A 4 2.61 1.92 14.42
N MET A 5 2.00 2.21 13.33
CA MET A 5 1.36 1.20 12.51
C MET A 5 2.42 0.40 11.80
N THR A 6 2.24 -0.89 11.79
CA THR A 6 3.14 -1.73 11.02
C THR A 6 2.77 -1.62 9.55
N PHE A 7 3.67 -2.08 8.70
CA PHE A 7 3.39 -2.09 7.27
C PHE A 7 2.16 -2.91 6.97
N GLU A 8 2.02 -4.00 7.67
CA GLU A 8 0.86 -4.86 7.48
C GLU A 8 -0.43 -4.13 7.78
N GLU A 9 -0.44 -3.37 8.83
CA GLU A 9 -1.63 -2.62 9.21
C GLU A 9 -1.95 -1.55 8.20
N ILE A 10 -0.92 -0.86 7.74
CA ILE A 10 -1.12 0.16 6.74
C ILE A 10 -1.63 -0.44 5.46
N HIS A 11 -1.05 -1.55 5.05
CA HIS A 11 -1.48 -2.23 3.86
C HIS A 11 -2.95 -2.63 3.96
N LYS A 12 -3.32 -3.21 5.08
CA LYS A 12 -4.69 -3.64 5.28
C LYS A 12 -5.65 -2.46 5.28
N LYS A 13 -5.27 -1.39 5.93
CA LYS A 13 -6.14 -0.26 6.08
C LYS A 13 -6.35 0.48 4.77
N TYR A 14 -5.31 0.64 4.00
CA TYR A 14 -5.39 1.46 2.80
C TYR A 14 -5.46 0.69 1.51
N TRP A 15 -5.37 -0.62 1.58
CA TRP A 15 -5.37 -1.44 0.39
C TRP A 15 -6.56 -1.17 -0.51
N GLN A 16 -7.72 -1.17 0.08
CA GLN A 16 -8.94 -0.97 -0.71
C GLN A 16 -8.94 0.37 -1.40
N LYS A 17 -8.52 1.38 -0.68
CA LYS A 17 -8.49 2.71 -1.25
C LYS A 17 -7.51 2.79 -2.41
N VAL A 18 -6.32 2.27 -2.22
CA VAL A 18 -5.31 2.30 -3.26
C VAL A 18 -5.74 1.43 -4.43
N PHE A 19 -6.28 0.28 -4.14
CA PHE A 19 -6.72 -0.62 -5.18
C PHE A 19 -7.80 0.04 -6.04
N ARG A 20 -8.71 0.72 -5.39
CA ARG A 20 -9.77 1.40 -6.10
C ARG A 20 -9.23 2.49 -7.03
N ILE A 21 -8.26 3.23 -6.54
CA ILE A 21 -7.64 4.25 -7.37
C ILE A 21 -6.95 3.61 -8.55
N CYS A 22 -6.25 2.52 -8.31
CA CYS A 22 -5.56 1.82 -9.39
C CYS A 22 -6.53 1.23 -10.39
N MET A 23 -7.67 0.79 -9.92
CA MET A 23 -8.68 0.26 -10.83
C MET A 23 -9.16 1.33 -11.80
N GLY A 24 -9.27 2.55 -11.31
CA GLY A 24 -9.66 3.63 -12.18
C GLY A 24 -8.59 3.96 -13.20
N TYR A 25 -7.38 3.60 -12.88
CA TYR A 25 -6.26 3.91 -13.75
C TYR A 25 -6.09 2.86 -14.84
N VAL A 26 -6.10 1.60 -14.50
CA VAL A 26 -5.81 0.55 -15.46
C VAL A 26 -7.02 -0.25 -15.88
N ASN A 27 -8.13 -0.11 -15.18
CA ASN A 27 -9.35 -0.78 -15.61
C ASN A 27 -9.23 -2.29 -15.69
N ASN A 28 -8.36 -2.87 -14.93
CA ASN A 28 -8.14 -4.31 -14.95
C ASN A 28 -7.74 -4.71 -13.55
N SER A 29 -8.44 -5.67 -12.98
CA SER A 29 -8.21 -5.97 -11.58
C SER A 29 -6.83 -6.57 -11.33
N ASP A 30 -6.34 -7.38 -12.24
CA ASP A 30 -5.01 -7.96 -12.06
C ASP A 30 -3.93 -6.88 -12.13
N ALA A 31 -4.07 -6.00 -13.10
CA ALA A 31 -3.11 -4.92 -13.24
C ALA A 31 -3.22 -3.96 -12.06
N ALA A 32 -4.43 -3.72 -11.60
CA ALA A 32 -4.61 -2.83 -10.47
C ALA A 32 -3.99 -3.40 -9.22
N LYS A 33 -4.13 -4.70 -9.04
CA LYS A 33 -3.56 -5.38 -7.91
C LYS A 33 -2.04 -5.23 -7.93
N ASP A 34 -1.47 -5.44 -9.07
CA ASP A 34 -0.04 -5.34 -9.24
C ASP A 34 0.44 -3.91 -8.97
N LEU A 35 -0.28 -2.96 -9.50
CA LEU A 35 0.07 -1.57 -9.33
C LEU A 35 -0.03 -1.16 -7.86
N ALA A 36 -1.06 -1.60 -7.20
CA ALA A 36 -1.23 -1.29 -5.79
C ALA A 36 -0.12 -1.90 -4.95
N GLN A 37 0.23 -3.13 -5.26
CA GLN A 37 1.31 -3.79 -4.56
C GLN A 37 2.61 -3.03 -4.72
N GLU A 38 2.92 -2.64 -5.92
CA GLU A 38 4.12 -1.90 -6.18
C GLU A 38 4.13 -0.57 -5.46
N SER A 39 2.99 0.07 -5.40
CA SER A 39 2.90 1.34 -4.70
C SER A 39 3.24 1.17 -3.24
N PHE A 40 2.72 0.12 -2.62
CA PHE A 40 3.00 -0.12 -1.22
C PHE A 40 4.47 -0.46 -1.00
N ILE A 41 5.06 -1.20 -1.91
CA ILE A 41 6.46 -1.55 -1.79
C ILE A 41 7.31 -0.29 -1.85
N LYS A 42 6.97 0.63 -2.73
CA LYS A 42 7.70 1.86 -2.83
C LYS A 42 7.57 2.70 -1.58
N ILE A 43 6.37 2.76 -1.05
CA ILE A 43 6.16 3.49 0.18
C ILE A 43 7.01 2.89 1.29
N TRP A 44 7.04 1.57 1.35
CA TRP A 44 7.81 0.88 2.36
C TRP A 44 9.28 1.25 2.27
N HIS A 45 9.79 1.35 1.06
CA HIS A 45 11.19 1.69 0.86
C HIS A 45 11.49 3.15 1.17
N TYR A 46 10.57 4.02 0.84
CA TYR A 46 10.81 5.43 0.98
C TYR A 46 10.56 5.96 2.37
N LEU A 47 9.79 5.27 3.17
CA LEU A 47 9.45 5.76 4.49
C LEU A 47 10.09 4.87 5.54
N PRO A 48 11.28 5.19 5.95
CA PRO A 48 12.01 4.34 6.90
C PRO A 48 11.28 4.18 8.21
N LYS A 49 10.48 5.11 8.60
CA LYS A 49 9.78 4.96 9.85
C LYS A 49 8.87 3.77 9.80
N PHE A 50 8.43 3.35 8.65
CA PHE A 50 7.61 2.17 8.55
C PHE A 50 8.43 0.91 8.74
N ARG A 51 9.73 0.97 8.49
CA ARG A 51 10.53 -0.19 8.59
C ARG A 51 10.89 -0.52 9.99
N ASN A 52 10.64 0.31 10.87
CA ASN A 52 10.83 -0.03 12.14
C ASN A 52 12.13 -0.46 12.51
N GLU A 53 12.97 0.08 12.33
CA GLU A 53 14.15 -0.26 12.63
C GLU A 53 14.57 0.18 13.53
#